data_74f93aba551beec23e4b4ef0588131b8
#
_entry.id   74f93aba551beec23e4b4ef0588131b8
#
_cell.length_a   1.000
_cell.length_b   1.000
_cell.length_c   1.000
_cell.angle_alpha   90.00
_cell.angle_beta   90.00
_cell.angle_gamma   90.00
#
_symmetry.space_group_name_H-M   'P 1'
#
loop_
_entity.id
_entity.type
_entity.pdbx_description
1 polymer ?
#
loop_
_entity_poly.entity_id
_entity_poly.type
_entity_poly.pdbx_seq_one_letter_code
_entity_poly.pdbx_strand_id
1 'polypeptide(L)'
;MVYVKRVRVLIVDDEPSICKALTMALARAGYESVAAQSGEQALAVIRDEHIDVMLVDFRIPDMRGDIIFELAAGFQPHLRTQTLFMTGDITERAHQLIAACKCHFLRKPFDLNDMWDSIAAIAPRIVQDAAAG
;
A
#
# COMPACT_ATOMS: atom_id res chain seq x y z
N MET A 1 11.71 29.08 -2.46
CA MET A 1 10.69 28.16 -2.98
C MET A 1 10.50 27.00 -2.02
N VAL A 2 9.26 26.70 -1.70
CA VAL A 2 8.94 25.59 -0.83
C VAL A 2 8.74 24.35 -1.71
N TYR A 3 9.45 23.29 -1.39
CA TYR A 3 9.30 22.01 -2.05
C TYR A 3 8.59 21.04 -1.11
N VAL A 4 7.49 20.46 -1.56
CA VAL A 4 6.72 19.47 -0.80
C VAL A 4 6.74 18.16 -1.55
N LYS A 5 7.31 17.15 -0.93
CA LYS A 5 7.25 15.78 -1.45
C LYS A 5 6.03 15.08 -0.85
N ARG A 6 5.18 14.51 -1.69
CA ARG A 6 4.03 13.74 -1.23
C ARG A 6 4.40 12.27 -1.07
N VAL A 7 3.78 11.64 -0.09
CA VAL A 7 3.88 10.18 0.08
C VAL A 7 3.13 9.53 -1.09
N ARG A 8 3.79 8.59 -1.74
CA ARG A 8 3.25 7.86 -2.89
C ARG A 8 2.86 6.45 -2.48
N VAL A 9 1.59 6.12 -2.68
CA VAL A 9 1.00 4.83 -2.29
C VAL A 9 0.71 4.00 -3.54
N LEU A 10 1.16 2.76 -3.55
CA LEU A 10 0.76 1.78 -4.56
C LEU A 10 -0.43 0.99 -4.01
N ILE A 11 -1.55 1.06 -4.73
CA ILE A 11 -2.75 0.28 -4.43
C ILE A 11 -2.73 -0.96 -5.32
N VAL A 12 -2.80 -2.14 -4.72
CA VAL A 12 -2.86 -3.40 -5.46
C VAL A 12 -4.16 -4.11 -5.13
N ASP A 13 -5.10 -4.08 -6.05
CA ASP A 13 -6.41 -4.71 -5.90
C ASP A 13 -6.98 -4.99 -7.29
N ASP A 14 -7.52 -6.18 -7.51
CA ASP A 14 -8.04 -6.57 -8.83
C ASP A 14 -9.43 -5.98 -9.13
N GLU A 15 -10.08 -5.34 -8.16
CA GLU A 15 -11.37 -4.71 -8.35
C GLU A 15 -11.20 -3.23 -8.71
N PRO A 16 -11.53 -2.81 -9.95
CA PRO A 16 -11.37 -1.42 -10.37
C PRO A 16 -12.12 -0.41 -9.49
N SER A 17 -13.30 -0.79 -9.00
CA SER A 17 -14.09 0.09 -8.13
C SER A 17 -13.39 0.38 -6.80
N ILE A 18 -12.72 -0.62 -6.25
CA ILE A 18 -11.94 -0.46 -5.01
C ILE A 18 -10.75 0.45 -5.27
N CYS A 19 -10.01 0.20 -6.34
CA CYS A 19 -8.88 1.05 -6.73
C CYS A 19 -9.30 2.52 -6.87
N LYS A 20 -10.44 2.76 -7.53
CA LYS A 20 -10.95 4.11 -7.72
C LYS A 20 -11.31 4.77 -6.40
N ALA A 21 -12.03 4.06 -5.54
CA ALA A 21 -12.45 4.58 -4.24
C ALA A 21 -11.25 4.91 -3.34
N LEU A 22 -10.26 4.03 -3.31
CA LEU A 22 -9.06 4.24 -2.52
C LEU A 22 -8.20 5.38 -3.07
N THR A 23 -8.08 5.49 -4.38
CA THR A 23 -7.38 6.61 -5.02
C THR A 23 -7.98 7.94 -4.61
N MET A 24 -9.31 8.05 -4.63
CA MET A 24 -10.01 9.27 -4.22
C MET A 24 -9.82 9.56 -2.73
N ALA A 25 -9.92 8.54 -1.90
CA ALA A 25 -9.74 8.69 -0.45
C ALA A 25 -8.31 9.12 -0.09
N LEU A 26 -7.32 8.55 -0.74
CA LEU A 26 -5.92 8.91 -0.52
C LEU A 26 -5.63 10.34 -0.97
N ALA A 27 -6.18 10.75 -2.10
CA ALA A 27 -6.03 12.13 -2.59
C ALA A 27 -6.56 13.15 -1.59
N ARG A 28 -7.67 12.86 -0.93
CA ARG A 28 -8.25 13.74 0.10
C ARG A 28 -7.31 13.93 1.28
N ALA A 29 -6.49 12.95 1.59
CA ALA A 29 -5.53 13.02 2.68
C ALA A 29 -4.16 13.56 2.24
N GLY A 30 -4.02 13.95 0.98
CA GLY A 30 -2.78 14.53 0.46
C GLY A 30 -1.77 13.53 -0.07
N TYR A 31 -2.16 12.27 -0.23
CA TYR A 31 -1.28 11.24 -0.79
C TYR A 31 -1.40 11.19 -2.31
N GLU A 32 -0.30 10.91 -2.97
CA GLU A 32 -0.32 10.47 -4.36
C GLU A 32 -0.53 8.97 -4.39
N SER A 33 -1.16 8.46 -5.44
CA SER A 33 -1.34 7.02 -5.56
C SER A 33 -1.25 6.57 -7.00
N VAL A 34 -0.89 5.30 -7.16
CA VAL A 34 -0.94 4.59 -8.42
C VAL A 34 -1.62 3.24 -8.13
N ALA A 35 -2.47 2.80 -9.03
CA ALA A 35 -3.21 1.54 -8.85
C ALA A 35 -2.70 0.48 -9.81
N ALA A 36 -2.58 -0.74 -9.30
CA ALA A 36 -2.28 -1.93 -10.08
C ALA A 36 -3.36 -2.96 -9.80
N GLN A 37 -3.85 -3.63 -10.85
CA GLN A 37 -4.93 -4.60 -10.73
C GLN A 37 -4.46 -6.05 -10.76
N SER A 38 -3.16 -6.26 -10.75
CA SER A 38 -2.54 -7.59 -10.73
C SER A 38 -1.19 -7.52 -10.03
N GLY A 39 -0.69 -8.67 -9.61
CA GLY A 39 0.66 -8.75 -9.06
C GLY A 39 1.71 -8.38 -10.08
N GLU A 40 1.53 -8.80 -11.34
CA GLU A 40 2.44 -8.45 -12.43
C GLU A 40 2.53 -6.93 -12.63
N GLN A 41 1.39 -6.25 -12.68
CA GLN A 41 1.36 -4.79 -12.79
C GLN A 41 2.01 -4.12 -11.58
N ALA A 42 1.73 -4.62 -10.39
CA ALA A 42 2.30 -4.07 -9.16
C ALA A 42 3.83 -4.15 -9.17
N LEU A 43 4.37 -5.29 -9.55
CA LEU A 43 5.83 -5.47 -9.61
C LEU A 43 6.48 -4.64 -10.70
N ALA A 44 5.78 -4.40 -11.82
CA ALA A 44 6.27 -3.48 -12.86
C ALA A 44 6.42 -2.05 -12.31
N VAL A 45 5.43 -1.59 -11.54
CA VAL A 45 5.49 -0.27 -10.89
C VAL A 45 6.67 -0.23 -9.90
N ILE A 46 6.80 -1.26 -9.06
CA ILE A 46 7.87 -1.33 -8.05
C ILE A 46 9.26 -1.31 -8.67
N ARG A 47 9.43 -1.89 -9.85
CA ARG A 47 10.72 -1.87 -10.54
C ARG A 47 11.08 -0.50 -11.10
N ASP A 48 10.07 0.27 -11.50
CA ASP A 48 10.29 1.52 -12.26
C ASP A 48 10.12 2.78 -11.43
N GLU A 49 9.38 2.72 -10.33
CA GLU A 49 9.02 3.91 -9.56
C GLU A 49 9.27 3.69 -8.08
N HIS A 50 9.69 4.75 -7.39
CA HIS A 50 9.77 4.72 -5.93
C HIS A 50 8.37 4.76 -5.33
N ILE A 51 8.07 3.80 -4.46
CA ILE A 51 6.80 3.71 -3.74
C ILE A 51 7.10 3.82 -2.25
N ASP A 52 6.42 4.72 -1.57
CA ASP A 52 6.60 4.91 -0.12
C ASP A 52 5.82 3.89 0.70
N VAL A 53 4.57 3.61 0.29
CA VAL A 53 3.67 2.70 1.00
C VAL A 53 2.97 1.81 -0.02
N MET A 54 2.85 0.53 0.29
CA MET A 54 2.06 -0.39 -0.52
C MET A 54 0.81 -0.82 0.25
N LEU A 55 -0.35 -0.71 -0.41
CA LEU A 55 -1.63 -1.15 0.10
C LEU A 55 -2.08 -2.30 -0.79
N VAL A 56 -1.99 -3.53 -0.30
CA VAL A 56 -2.14 -4.72 -1.14
C VAL A 56 -3.23 -5.65 -0.64
N ASP A 57 -4.14 -6.03 -1.55
CA ASP A 57 -5.11 -7.08 -1.28
C ASP A 57 -4.39 -8.43 -1.20
N PHE A 58 -4.74 -9.23 -0.20
CA PHE A 58 -4.17 -10.54 -0.04
C PHE A 58 -4.58 -11.50 -1.18
N ARG A 59 -5.81 -11.36 -1.70
CA ARG A 59 -6.36 -12.21 -2.74
C ARG A 59 -6.34 -11.51 -4.10
N ILE A 60 -5.25 -11.68 -4.82
CA ILE A 60 -5.11 -11.24 -6.20
C ILE A 60 -5.03 -12.49 -7.08
N PRO A 61 -5.80 -12.58 -8.20
CA PRO A 61 -5.90 -13.82 -8.97
C PRO A 61 -4.59 -14.38 -9.50
N ASP A 62 -3.67 -13.54 -9.93
CA ASP A 62 -2.42 -13.99 -10.52
C ASP A 62 -1.32 -14.25 -9.48
N MET A 63 -1.44 -13.64 -8.29
CA MET A 63 -0.36 -13.73 -7.31
C MET A 63 -0.90 -13.34 -5.94
N ARG A 64 -0.69 -14.19 -4.94
CA ARG A 64 -1.15 -13.90 -3.58
C ARG A 64 -0.39 -12.71 -2.99
N GLY A 65 -1.07 -11.91 -2.17
CA GLY A 65 -0.53 -10.64 -1.65
C GLY A 65 0.78 -10.78 -0.86
N ASP A 66 0.96 -11.86 -0.11
CA ASP A 66 2.19 -12.09 0.64
C ASP A 66 3.38 -12.35 -0.30
N ILE A 67 3.14 -12.96 -1.45
CA ILE A 67 4.16 -13.16 -2.47
C ILE A 67 4.53 -11.83 -3.14
N ILE A 68 3.52 -11.01 -3.46
CA ILE A 68 3.76 -9.65 -3.96
C ILE A 68 4.62 -8.87 -2.98
N PHE A 69 4.29 -8.95 -1.69
CA PHE A 69 5.02 -8.28 -0.62
C PHE A 69 6.50 -8.67 -0.61
N GLU A 70 6.80 -9.97 -0.63
CA GLU A 70 8.18 -10.44 -0.59
C GLU A 70 8.98 -10.01 -1.81
N LEU A 71 8.38 -10.09 -3.00
CA LEU A 71 9.05 -9.67 -4.22
C LEU A 71 9.24 -8.15 -4.25
N ALA A 72 8.24 -7.39 -3.87
CA ALA A 72 8.32 -5.93 -3.82
C ALA A 72 9.40 -5.46 -2.83
N ALA A 73 9.47 -6.07 -1.66
CA ALA A 73 10.48 -5.76 -0.66
C ALA A 73 11.90 -6.12 -1.13
N GLY A 74 12.01 -7.07 -2.03
CA GLY A 74 13.29 -7.40 -2.66
C GLY A 74 13.81 -6.25 -3.54
N PHE A 75 12.91 -5.52 -4.20
CA PHE A 75 13.27 -4.36 -5.00
C PHE A 75 13.40 -3.08 -4.18
N GLN A 76 12.51 -2.89 -3.20
CA GLN A 76 12.45 -1.70 -2.35
C GLN A 76 12.33 -2.15 -0.89
N PRO A 77 13.47 -2.36 -0.19
CA PRO A 77 13.48 -2.97 1.14
C PRO A 77 12.65 -2.26 2.21
N HIS A 78 12.49 -0.95 2.12
CA HIS A 78 11.67 -0.19 3.07
C HIS A 78 10.20 -0.65 3.08
N LEU A 79 9.72 -1.28 2.00
CA LEU A 79 8.35 -1.77 1.95
C LEU A 79 8.08 -2.89 2.96
N ARG A 80 9.11 -3.53 3.52
CA ARG A 80 8.90 -4.51 4.60
C ARG A 80 8.16 -3.94 5.79
N THR A 81 8.37 -2.66 6.09
CA THR A 81 7.72 -1.98 7.20
C THR A 81 6.69 -0.95 6.75
N GLN A 82 6.53 -0.77 5.45
CA GLN A 82 5.65 0.24 4.88
C GLN A 82 4.60 -0.38 3.95
N THR A 83 4.10 -1.55 4.33
CA THR A 83 3.04 -2.26 3.62
C THR A 83 1.85 -2.50 4.54
N LEU A 84 0.65 -2.29 4.01
CA LEU A 84 -0.61 -2.56 4.67
C LEU A 84 -1.40 -3.54 3.81
N PHE A 85 -1.77 -4.67 4.39
CA PHE A 85 -2.62 -5.64 3.69
C PHE A 85 -4.09 -5.28 3.82
N MET A 86 -4.85 -5.57 2.79
CA MET A 86 -6.31 -5.58 2.83
C MET A 86 -6.77 -7.02 2.61
N THR A 87 -7.80 -7.46 3.30
CA THR A 87 -8.31 -8.80 3.06
C THR A 87 -9.76 -8.98 3.47
N GLY A 88 -10.54 -9.63 2.60
CA GLY A 88 -11.82 -10.21 2.95
C GLY A 88 -11.68 -11.67 3.34
N ASP A 89 -10.48 -12.23 3.23
CA ASP A 89 -10.22 -13.62 3.56
C ASP A 89 -10.02 -13.77 5.07
N ILE A 90 -10.95 -14.51 5.69
CA ILE A 90 -10.94 -14.74 7.14
C ILE A 90 -10.39 -16.11 7.51
N THR A 91 -9.78 -16.82 6.55
CA THR A 91 -9.20 -18.13 6.85
C THR A 91 -8.00 -17.97 7.76
N GLU A 92 -7.77 -18.98 8.61
CA GLU A 92 -6.60 -19.00 9.47
C GLU A 92 -5.31 -18.98 8.67
N ARG A 93 -5.30 -19.65 7.53
CA ARG A 93 -4.14 -19.68 6.64
C ARG A 93 -3.76 -18.27 6.17
N ALA A 94 -4.74 -17.48 5.73
CA ALA A 94 -4.50 -16.11 5.31
C ALA A 94 -3.93 -15.28 6.47
N HIS A 95 -4.51 -15.40 7.66
CA HIS A 95 -4.05 -14.68 8.83
C HIS A 95 -2.60 -15.07 9.19
N GLN A 96 -2.26 -16.35 9.13
CA GLN A 96 -0.90 -16.83 9.40
C GLN A 96 0.11 -16.27 8.40
N LEU A 97 -0.26 -16.24 7.12
CA LEU A 97 0.63 -15.72 6.06
C LEU A 97 0.86 -14.22 6.21
N ILE A 98 -0.19 -13.47 6.52
CA ILE A 98 -0.08 -12.02 6.76
C ILE A 98 0.75 -11.76 8.02
N ALA A 99 0.49 -12.50 9.09
CA ALA A 99 1.25 -12.36 10.34
C ALA A 99 2.74 -12.64 10.13
N ALA A 100 3.07 -13.60 9.28
CA ALA A 100 4.47 -13.92 8.96
C ALA A 100 5.18 -12.75 8.27
N CYS A 101 4.45 -11.89 7.56
CA CYS A 101 4.99 -10.67 6.97
C CYS A 101 5.27 -9.57 7.99
N LYS A 102 4.75 -9.71 9.21
CA LYS A 102 4.85 -8.71 10.29
C LYS A 102 4.27 -7.35 9.90
N CYS A 103 3.25 -7.37 9.05
CA CYS A 103 2.54 -6.17 8.60
C CYS A 103 1.16 -6.11 9.24
N HIS A 104 0.63 -4.90 9.35
CA HIS A 104 -0.76 -4.71 9.73
C HIS A 104 -1.69 -5.05 8.57
N PHE A 105 -2.94 -5.32 8.87
CA PHE A 105 -3.94 -5.52 7.84
C PHE A 105 -5.26 -4.85 8.20
N LEU A 106 -6.02 -4.51 7.16
CA LEU A 106 -7.40 -4.04 7.27
C LEU A 106 -8.33 -5.13 6.76
N ARG A 107 -9.34 -5.47 7.55
CA ARG A 107 -10.35 -6.43 7.13
C ARG A 107 -11.39 -5.72 6.27
N LYS A 108 -11.63 -6.23 5.07
CA LYS A 108 -12.69 -5.72 4.18
C LYS A 108 -14.08 -6.16 4.67
N PRO A 109 -15.11 -5.32 4.64
CA PRO A 109 -15.03 -3.88 4.37
C PRO A 109 -14.44 -3.11 5.55
N PHE A 110 -13.69 -2.05 5.28
CA PHE A 110 -13.08 -1.25 6.33
C PHE A 110 -13.51 0.22 6.24
N ASP A 111 -13.40 0.90 7.36
CA ASP A 111 -13.66 2.33 7.43
C ASP A 111 -12.46 3.08 6.84
N LEU A 112 -12.72 4.13 6.07
CA LEU A 112 -11.65 4.96 5.48
C LEU A 112 -10.77 5.61 6.55
N ASN A 113 -11.33 5.96 7.71
CA ASN A 113 -10.53 6.49 8.81
C ASN A 113 -9.51 5.48 9.30
N ASP A 114 -9.88 4.20 9.39
CA ASP A 114 -8.95 3.14 9.78
C ASP A 114 -7.83 2.99 8.75
N MET A 115 -8.16 3.10 7.48
CA MET A 115 -7.16 3.08 6.40
C MET A 115 -6.20 4.26 6.51
N TRP A 116 -6.72 5.47 6.66
CA TRP A 116 -5.89 6.67 6.79
C TRP A 116 -4.96 6.59 8.01
N ASP A 117 -5.49 6.16 9.15
CA ASP A 117 -4.70 6.01 10.38
C ASP A 117 -3.61 4.96 10.21
N SER A 118 -3.93 3.85 9.59
CA SER A 118 -2.96 2.77 9.35
C SER A 118 -1.85 3.20 8.39
N ILE A 119 -2.19 3.93 7.34
CA ILE A 119 -1.20 4.44 6.40
C ILE A 119 -0.32 5.49 7.09
N ALA A 120 -0.91 6.41 7.85
CA ALA A 120 -0.15 7.43 8.57
C ALA A 120 0.85 6.80 9.55
N ALA A 121 0.50 5.67 10.16
CA ALA A 121 1.35 4.99 11.11
C ALA A 121 2.61 4.38 10.47
N ILE A 122 2.53 3.99 9.20
CA ILE A 122 3.63 3.33 8.49
C ILE A 122 4.30 4.19 7.43
N ALA A 123 3.66 5.29 7.02
CA ALA A 123 4.23 6.18 6.01
C ALA A 123 5.51 6.85 6.53
N PRO A 124 6.47 7.10 5.65
CA PRO A 124 7.67 7.80 6.05
C PRO A 124 7.32 9.22 6.47
N ARG A 125 8.07 9.73 7.45
CA ARG A 125 7.92 11.11 7.85
C ARG A 125 8.53 11.98 6.77
N ILE A 126 7.69 12.72 6.05
CA ILE A 126 8.13 13.66 5.04
C ILE A 126 8.36 15.00 5.72
N VAL A 127 9.62 15.43 5.78
CA VAL A 127 9.95 16.76 6.25
C VAL A 127 9.75 17.71 5.09
N GLN A 128 8.85 18.65 5.29
CA GLN A 128 8.67 19.72 4.35
C GLN A 128 9.83 20.66 4.49
N ASP A 129 10.54 20.87 3.40
CA ASP A 129 11.68 21.80 3.39
C ASP A 129 11.20 23.24 3.30
N ALA A 130 10.34 23.54 4.19
CA ALA A 130 9.77 24.87 4.23
C ALA A 130 10.78 25.88 4.58
N ALA A 131 11.74 25.35 5.05
CA ALA A 131 12.51 26.35 5.52
C ALA A 131 13.52 26.56 4.72
N ALA A 132 13.66 25.64 4.11
CA ALA A 132 14.66 26.06 3.36
C ALA A 132 14.41 27.45 3.56
N GLY A 133 13.38 27.60 4.14
CA GLY A 133 13.13 28.94 4.54
C GLY A 133 13.17 29.20 5.95
#